data_a13500cc77b2c9ac806334b8f25aaa17
#
_entry.id   a13500cc77b2c9ac806334b8f25aaa17
#
_cell.length_a   1.000
_cell.length_b   1.000
_cell.length_c   1.000
_cell.angle_alpha   90.00
_cell.angle_beta   90.00
_cell.angle_gamma   90.00
#
_symmetry.space_group_name_H-M   'P 1'
#
loop_
_entity.id
_entity.type
_entity.pdbx_description
1 polymer ?
#
loop_
_entity_poly.entity_id
_entity_poly.type
_entity_poly.pdbx_seq_one_letter_code
_entity_poly.pdbx_strand_id
1 'polypeptide(L)'
;MALTQSQPTHYELHDPDVRLMLQVRDGDAAAFTELVLRYQNRLLTVLEHLVGSREQAEDLAQDVFVRVFKARQRYEPEAKFSTWLFTIANNVASNALRSRSRRREVGVPEGNGADSAPLALDQLAKAASGFMPTRALDKAEQAEMVRHAVAALSERQRMALLLAKFEGMSYQDIAQTMGLSVQAVKSLLSRARVNLKEILTPYVERGTRPDEAESPPSGTSESQEQEQP
;
A
#
# COMPACT_ATOMS: atom_id res chain seq x y z
N MET A 1 48.02 -0.49 12.20
CA MET A 1 46.81 -0.05 11.50
C MET A 1 45.75 0.18 12.55
N ALA A 2 45.45 1.44 12.84
CA ALA A 2 44.41 1.79 13.80
C ALA A 2 43.03 1.58 13.13
N LEU A 3 42.26 0.65 13.66
CA LEU A 3 40.86 0.50 13.28
C LEU A 3 40.13 1.74 13.77
N THR A 4 39.80 2.64 12.89
CA THR A 4 38.93 3.77 13.20
C THR A 4 37.56 3.19 13.55
N GLN A 5 37.30 3.07 14.85
CA GLN A 5 35.94 2.73 15.34
C GLN A 5 35.07 3.95 15.01
N SER A 6 34.33 3.89 13.93
CA SER A 6 33.28 4.85 13.63
C SER A 6 32.31 4.87 14.80
N GLN A 7 31.98 6.04 15.32
CA GLN A 7 30.98 6.13 16.38
C GLN A 7 29.63 5.63 15.85
N PRO A 8 28.86 4.88 16.66
CA PRO A 8 27.57 4.37 16.23
C PRO A 8 26.63 5.52 15.83
N THR A 9 25.92 5.36 14.74
CA THR A 9 24.96 6.37 14.28
C THR A 9 23.77 6.45 15.24
N HIS A 10 23.02 7.56 15.18
CA HIS A 10 21.79 7.71 15.96
C HIS A 10 20.81 6.52 15.74
N TYR A 11 20.72 6.01 14.53
CA TYR A 11 19.84 4.90 14.18
C TYR A 11 20.34 3.55 14.73
N GLU A 12 21.63 3.31 14.77
CA GLU A 12 22.22 2.13 15.41
C GLU A 12 21.87 2.04 16.90
N LEU A 13 21.82 3.17 17.57
CA LEU A 13 21.51 3.23 19.00
C LEU A 13 20.03 3.02 19.30
N HIS A 14 19.13 3.57 18.45
CA HIS A 14 17.70 3.71 18.77
C HIS A 14 16.78 2.81 17.95
N ASP A 15 17.22 2.26 16.81
CA ASP A 15 16.43 1.38 15.97
C ASP A 15 16.90 -0.09 16.10
N PRO A 16 16.11 -0.98 16.74
CA PRO A 16 16.48 -2.38 16.90
C PRO A 16 16.61 -3.10 15.56
N ASP A 17 15.85 -2.70 14.53
CA ASP A 17 15.88 -3.34 13.22
C ASP A 17 17.12 -2.94 12.42
N VAL A 18 17.67 -1.74 12.67
CA VAL A 18 19.00 -1.35 12.18
C VAL A 18 20.07 -2.27 12.75
N ARG A 19 20.03 -2.56 14.05
CA ARG A 19 20.99 -3.50 14.67
C ARG A 19 20.89 -4.91 14.09
N LEU A 20 19.67 -5.42 13.87
CA LEU A 20 19.47 -6.69 13.18
C LEU A 20 20.09 -6.67 11.78
N MET A 21 19.87 -5.59 11.02
CA MET A 21 20.42 -5.51 9.67
C MET A 21 21.95 -5.42 9.64
N LEU A 22 22.57 -4.83 10.66
CA LEU A 22 24.04 -4.87 10.84
C LEU A 22 24.53 -6.29 11.11
N GLN A 23 23.83 -7.07 11.96
CA GLN A 23 24.13 -8.50 12.16
C GLN A 23 24.00 -9.29 10.86
N VAL A 24 22.97 -9.01 10.03
CA VAL A 24 22.83 -9.61 8.69
C VAL A 24 24.00 -9.27 7.80
N ARG A 25 24.48 -8.03 7.83
CA ARG A 25 25.68 -7.59 7.10
C ARG A 25 26.89 -8.41 7.54
N ASP A 26 27.02 -8.69 8.82
CA ASP A 26 28.12 -9.42 9.42
C ASP A 26 27.97 -10.97 9.28
N GLY A 27 26.90 -11.43 8.62
CA GLY A 27 26.70 -12.83 8.22
C GLY A 27 25.70 -13.62 9.07
N ASP A 28 24.99 -12.99 10.02
CA ASP A 28 23.99 -13.67 10.84
C ASP A 28 22.69 -13.94 10.05
N ALA A 29 22.45 -15.20 9.71
CA ALA A 29 21.26 -15.64 9.01
C ALA A 29 20.00 -15.61 9.91
N ALA A 30 20.14 -15.79 11.23
CA ALA A 30 19.01 -15.73 12.14
C ALA A 30 18.45 -14.31 12.26
N ALA A 31 19.32 -13.29 12.29
CA ALA A 31 18.92 -11.90 12.25
C ALA A 31 18.14 -11.55 10.97
N PHE A 32 18.52 -12.13 9.81
CA PHE A 32 17.76 -11.94 8.58
C PHE A 32 16.36 -12.58 8.66
N THR A 33 16.28 -13.79 9.19
CA THR A 33 14.99 -14.47 9.39
C THR A 33 14.07 -13.63 10.28
N GLU A 34 14.60 -13.05 11.35
CA GLU A 34 13.84 -12.20 12.26
C GLU A 34 13.31 -10.94 11.54
N LEU A 35 14.12 -10.27 10.73
CA LEU A 35 13.69 -9.14 9.91
C LEU A 35 12.58 -9.54 8.92
N VAL A 36 12.72 -10.69 8.26
CA VAL A 36 11.68 -11.19 7.35
C VAL A 36 10.37 -11.40 8.11
N LEU A 37 10.39 -12.09 9.25
CA LEU A 37 9.18 -12.33 10.06
C LEU A 37 8.51 -11.05 10.54
N ARG A 38 9.29 -10.01 10.90
CA ARG A 38 8.76 -8.71 11.32
C ARG A 38 8.10 -7.92 10.19
N TYR A 39 8.66 -7.99 9.00
CA TYR A 39 8.27 -7.12 7.89
C TYR A 39 7.44 -7.78 6.80
N GLN A 40 7.40 -9.12 6.68
CA GLN A 40 6.72 -9.82 5.59
C GLN A 40 5.24 -9.43 5.46
N ASN A 41 4.47 -9.43 6.54
CA ASN A 41 3.04 -9.11 6.50
C ASN A 41 2.80 -7.62 6.20
N ARG A 42 3.61 -6.73 6.78
CA ARG A 42 3.54 -5.30 6.56
C ARG A 42 3.84 -4.94 5.10
N LEU A 43 4.93 -5.50 4.58
CA LEU A 43 5.37 -5.33 3.20
C LEU A 43 4.32 -5.87 2.23
N LEU A 44 3.82 -7.08 2.50
CA LEU A 44 2.79 -7.72 1.68
C LEU A 44 1.51 -6.89 1.63
N THR A 45 1.04 -6.36 2.75
CA THR A 45 -0.13 -5.47 2.82
C THR A 45 0.06 -4.22 1.94
N VAL A 46 1.20 -3.56 2.05
CA VAL A 46 1.47 -2.35 1.24
C VAL A 46 1.53 -2.70 -0.24
N LEU A 47 2.23 -3.76 -0.62
CA LEU A 47 2.36 -4.19 -2.01
C LEU A 47 1.02 -4.64 -2.60
N GLU A 48 0.21 -5.41 -1.87
CA GLU A 48 -1.12 -5.85 -2.32
C GLU A 48 -2.03 -4.67 -2.65
N HIS A 49 -2.04 -3.64 -1.79
CA HIS A 49 -2.81 -2.42 -2.05
C HIS A 49 -2.25 -1.62 -3.25
N LEU A 50 -0.97 -1.74 -3.56
CA LEU A 50 -0.37 -1.04 -4.70
C LEU A 50 -0.69 -1.73 -6.03
N VAL A 51 -0.52 -3.06 -6.10
CA VAL A 51 -0.63 -3.81 -7.35
C VAL A 51 -2.03 -4.39 -7.58
N GLY A 52 -2.85 -4.51 -6.52
CA GLY A 52 -4.23 -5.01 -6.59
C GLY A 52 -4.35 -6.53 -6.74
N SER A 53 -3.26 -7.28 -6.54
CA SER A 53 -3.22 -8.75 -6.60
C SER A 53 -2.34 -9.29 -5.50
N ARG A 54 -2.86 -10.24 -4.73
CA ARG A 54 -2.15 -10.94 -3.65
C ARG A 54 -0.95 -11.72 -4.17
N GLU A 55 -1.14 -12.49 -5.24
CA GLU A 55 -0.09 -13.27 -5.87
C GLU A 55 1.08 -12.39 -6.33
N GLN A 56 0.78 -11.32 -7.06
CA GLN A 56 1.79 -10.37 -7.48
C GLN A 56 2.50 -9.70 -6.29
N ALA A 57 1.78 -9.40 -5.22
CA ALA A 57 2.36 -8.81 -4.02
C ALA A 57 3.33 -9.77 -3.32
N GLU A 58 3.02 -11.08 -3.29
CA GLU A 58 3.90 -12.10 -2.74
C GLU A 58 5.20 -12.22 -3.54
N ASP A 59 5.12 -12.24 -4.87
CA ASP A 59 6.30 -12.24 -5.75
C ASP A 59 7.17 -10.99 -5.54
N LEU A 60 6.54 -9.82 -5.47
CA LEU A 60 7.26 -8.57 -5.25
C LEU A 60 7.86 -8.50 -3.84
N ALA A 61 7.19 -9.03 -2.81
CA ALA A 61 7.72 -9.09 -1.46
C ALA A 61 8.98 -9.99 -1.39
N GLN A 62 8.95 -11.13 -2.08
CA GLN A 62 10.12 -11.99 -2.20
C GLN A 62 11.28 -11.27 -2.90
N ASP A 63 11.02 -10.58 -4.03
CA ASP A 63 12.05 -9.80 -4.75
C ASP A 63 12.64 -8.69 -3.85
N VAL A 64 11.81 -8.02 -3.05
CA VAL A 64 12.29 -7.03 -2.07
C VAL A 64 13.26 -7.67 -1.08
N PHE A 65 12.91 -8.79 -0.44
CA PHE A 65 13.80 -9.44 0.53
C PHE A 65 15.07 -10.00 -0.11
N VAL A 66 15.00 -10.51 -1.34
CA VAL A 66 16.19 -10.91 -2.11
C VAL A 66 17.10 -9.71 -2.35
N ARG A 67 16.56 -8.55 -2.69
CA ARG A 67 17.33 -7.30 -2.88
C ARG A 67 17.93 -6.81 -1.57
N VAL A 68 17.18 -6.85 -0.47
CA VAL A 68 17.69 -6.54 0.89
C VAL A 68 18.89 -7.41 1.20
N PHE A 69 18.78 -8.73 1.01
CA PHE A 69 19.88 -9.66 1.27
C PHE A 69 21.10 -9.42 0.36
N LYS A 70 20.88 -9.17 -0.93
CA LYS A 70 21.96 -8.84 -1.87
C LYS A 70 22.67 -7.53 -1.53
N ALA A 71 21.93 -6.54 -1.04
CA ALA A 71 22.45 -5.22 -0.68
C ALA A 71 23.10 -5.18 0.72
N ARG A 72 22.99 -6.24 1.53
CA ARG A 72 23.40 -6.25 2.95
C ARG A 72 24.82 -5.77 3.21
N GLN A 73 25.77 -6.12 2.32
CA GLN A 73 27.17 -5.74 2.48
C GLN A 73 27.42 -4.22 2.31
N ARG A 74 26.50 -3.51 1.66
CA ARG A 74 26.56 -2.07 1.40
C ARG A 74 25.58 -1.30 2.27
N TYR A 75 24.97 -1.98 3.24
CA TYR A 75 24.02 -1.32 4.13
C TYR A 75 24.72 -0.36 5.06
N GLU A 76 24.30 0.89 5.04
CA GLU A 76 24.74 1.95 5.94
C GLU A 76 23.52 2.50 6.69
N PRO A 77 23.60 2.65 8.02
CA PRO A 77 22.48 3.05 8.88
C PRO A 77 22.24 4.57 8.84
N GLU A 78 21.96 5.12 7.66
CA GLU A 78 21.67 6.55 7.45
C GLU A 78 20.21 6.92 7.76
N ALA A 79 19.33 5.93 7.89
CA ALA A 79 17.90 6.07 8.17
C ALA A 79 17.40 4.87 8.99
N LYS A 80 16.12 4.92 9.41
CA LYS A 80 15.45 3.75 9.97
C LYS A 80 15.48 2.59 8.99
N PHE A 81 15.59 1.36 9.49
CA PHE A 81 15.55 0.18 8.63
C PHE A 81 14.27 0.14 7.80
N SER A 82 13.12 0.48 8.37
CA SER A 82 11.85 0.54 7.63
C SER A 82 11.90 1.52 6.46
N THR A 83 12.51 2.69 6.62
CA THR A 83 12.66 3.68 5.53
C THR A 83 13.47 3.09 4.38
N TRP A 84 14.58 2.43 4.69
CA TRP A 84 15.42 1.79 3.68
C TRP A 84 14.72 0.60 2.98
N LEU A 85 14.05 -0.27 3.75
CA LEU A 85 13.27 -1.39 3.21
C LEU A 85 12.17 -0.91 2.26
N PHE A 86 11.36 0.07 2.68
CA PHE A 86 10.27 0.57 1.87
C PHE A 86 10.75 1.43 0.67
N THR A 87 11.98 1.93 0.69
CA THR A 87 12.62 2.51 -0.51
C THR A 87 12.83 1.44 -1.58
N ILE A 88 13.33 0.27 -1.19
CA ILE A 88 13.48 -0.88 -2.10
C ILE A 88 12.10 -1.32 -2.60
N ALA A 89 11.11 -1.44 -1.71
CA ALA A 89 9.75 -1.83 -2.05
C ALA A 89 9.08 -0.86 -3.03
N ASN A 90 9.20 0.45 -2.81
CA ASN A 90 8.69 1.48 -3.72
C ASN A 90 9.29 1.34 -5.13
N ASN A 91 10.58 1.11 -5.22
CA ASN A 91 11.26 0.95 -6.51
C ASN A 91 10.81 -0.33 -7.24
N VAL A 92 10.65 -1.44 -6.52
CA VAL A 92 10.17 -2.72 -7.06
C VAL A 92 8.73 -2.57 -7.56
N ALA A 93 7.84 -2.02 -6.74
CA ALA A 93 6.43 -1.82 -7.09
C ALA A 93 6.26 -0.87 -8.29
N SER A 94 6.95 0.28 -8.28
CA SER A 94 6.88 1.25 -9.39
C SER A 94 7.40 0.68 -10.71
N ASN A 95 8.39 -0.22 -10.67
CA ASN A 95 8.87 -0.92 -11.87
C ASN A 95 7.83 -1.93 -12.38
N ALA A 96 7.18 -2.68 -11.48
CA ALA A 96 6.14 -3.63 -11.83
C ALA A 96 4.91 -2.92 -12.46
N LEU A 97 4.44 -1.84 -11.86
CA LEU A 97 3.32 -1.05 -12.35
C LEU A 97 3.60 -0.42 -13.72
N ARG A 98 4.80 0.14 -13.92
CA ARG A 98 5.21 0.68 -15.23
C ARG A 98 5.31 -0.42 -16.29
N SER A 99 5.77 -1.61 -15.94
CA SER A 99 5.83 -2.75 -16.87
C SER A 99 4.43 -3.22 -17.25
N ARG A 100 3.48 -3.22 -16.30
CA ARG A 100 2.07 -3.55 -16.54
C ARG A 100 1.40 -2.54 -17.47
N SER A 101 1.60 -1.24 -17.24
CA SER A 101 1.06 -0.18 -18.12
C SER A 101 1.54 -0.36 -19.56
N ARG A 102 2.84 -0.58 -19.75
CA ARG A 102 3.40 -0.81 -21.09
C ARG A 102 2.85 -2.05 -21.79
N ARG A 103 2.59 -3.15 -21.05
CA ARG A 103 1.98 -4.37 -21.64
C ARG A 103 0.55 -4.12 -22.10
N ARG A 104 -0.24 -3.36 -21.34
CA ARG A 104 -1.61 -2.97 -21.73
C ARG A 104 -1.61 -2.11 -23.01
N GLU A 105 -0.67 -1.17 -23.13
CA GLU A 105 -0.54 -0.34 -24.33
C GLU A 105 -0.17 -1.17 -25.57
N VAL A 106 0.55 -2.29 -25.40
CA VAL A 106 0.94 -3.20 -26.50
C VAL A 106 -0.09 -4.31 -26.76
N GLY A 107 -1.22 -4.34 -26.03
CA GLY A 107 -2.34 -5.26 -26.28
C GLY A 107 -2.07 -6.73 -25.91
N VAL A 108 -1.14 -7.02 -24.98
CA VAL A 108 -0.90 -8.39 -24.48
C VAL A 108 -1.98 -8.73 -23.43
N PRO A 109 -2.79 -9.80 -23.62
CA PRO A 109 -3.83 -10.18 -22.65
C PRO A 109 -3.21 -10.55 -21.30
N GLU A 110 -3.71 -9.93 -20.21
CA GLU A 110 -3.40 -10.38 -18.85
C GLU A 110 -4.31 -11.58 -18.51
N GLY A 111 -3.71 -12.68 -18.04
CA GLY A 111 -4.46 -13.77 -17.44
C GLY A 111 -5.21 -13.26 -16.20
N ASN A 112 -6.51 -13.57 -16.13
CA ASN A 112 -7.41 -13.20 -15.03
C ASN A 112 -6.92 -13.80 -13.70
N GLY A 113 -6.37 -12.97 -12.84
CA GLY A 113 -6.17 -13.26 -11.42
C GLY A 113 -7.13 -12.40 -10.60
N ALA A 114 -8.41 -12.71 -10.63
CA ALA A 114 -9.40 -12.15 -9.73
C ALA A 114 -9.77 -13.25 -8.74
N ASP A 115 -9.23 -13.18 -7.54
CA ASP A 115 -9.86 -13.54 -6.28
C ASP A 115 -8.80 -13.55 -5.17
N SER A 116 -8.80 -12.54 -4.35
CA SER A 116 -8.02 -12.57 -3.10
C SER A 116 -8.74 -11.78 -2.03
N ALA A 117 -9.25 -12.50 -1.06
CA ALA A 117 -9.93 -11.98 0.12
C ALA A 117 -8.98 -11.15 1.02
N PRO A 118 -9.49 -10.14 1.72
CA PRO A 118 -8.68 -9.09 2.35
C PRO A 118 -8.44 -9.35 3.84
N LEU A 119 -7.20 -9.39 4.27
CA LEU A 119 -6.84 -9.53 5.68
C LEU A 119 -6.44 -8.24 6.42
N ALA A 120 -6.19 -7.12 5.73
CA ALA A 120 -5.58 -5.95 6.38
C ALA A 120 -6.47 -4.70 6.50
N LEU A 121 -7.66 -4.68 5.89
CA LEU A 121 -8.56 -3.53 5.95
C LEU A 121 -9.29 -3.35 7.27
N ASP A 122 -9.32 -4.39 8.11
CA ASP A 122 -9.89 -4.30 9.47
C ASP A 122 -9.16 -3.25 10.34
N GLN A 123 -7.91 -2.94 10.03
CA GLN A 123 -7.13 -1.91 10.73
C GLN A 123 -7.45 -0.47 10.26
N LEU A 124 -7.75 -0.27 8.96
CA LEU A 124 -8.20 1.04 8.47
C LEU A 124 -9.64 1.34 8.90
N ALA A 125 -10.50 0.35 8.88
CA ALA A 125 -11.87 0.46 9.37
C ALA A 125 -11.89 0.80 10.87
N LYS A 126 -10.99 0.22 11.68
CA LYS A 126 -10.84 0.57 13.11
C LYS A 126 -10.36 1.99 13.34
N ALA A 127 -9.52 2.54 12.45
CA ALA A 127 -9.05 3.93 12.57
C ALA A 127 -10.12 4.96 12.13
N ALA A 128 -11.09 4.55 11.32
CA ALA A 128 -12.18 5.39 10.86
C ALA A 128 -13.46 5.28 11.72
N SER A 129 -13.61 4.21 12.52
CA SER A 129 -14.83 3.96 13.29
C SER A 129 -14.75 4.50 14.72
N GLY A 130 -14.96 5.80 14.87
CA GLY A 130 -15.47 6.38 16.12
C GLY A 130 -16.98 6.29 16.27
N PHE A 131 -17.70 5.49 15.44
CA PHE A 131 -19.16 5.41 15.46
C PHE A 131 -19.68 3.97 15.31
N MET A 132 -20.33 3.49 16.36
CA MET A 132 -21.28 2.40 16.60
C MET A 132 -21.33 1.13 15.74
N PRO A 133 -21.48 -0.07 16.38
CA PRO A 133 -21.49 -1.36 15.71
C PRO A 133 -22.92 -1.83 15.42
N THR A 134 -23.31 -1.88 14.19
CA THR A 134 -24.39 -2.74 13.72
C THR A 134 -23.97 -3.44 12.43
N ARG A 135 -23.81 -4.77 12.53
CA ARG A 135 -23.66 -5.82 11.51
C ARG A 135 -22.24 -6.09 10.99
N ALA A 136 -21.86 -7.36 11.05
CA ALA A 136 -20.64 -7.90 10.43
C ALA A 136 -20.65 -7.76 8.88
N LEU A 137 -21.84 -7.68 8.27
CA LEU A 137 -22.02 -7.40 6.84
C LEU A 137 -21.53 -6.00 6.48
N ASP A 138 -21.88 -4.99 7.31
CA ASP A 138 -21.48 -3.60 7.08
C ASP A 138 -19.96 -3.40 7.09
N LYS A 139 -19.22 -4.23 7.85
CA LYS A 139 -17.74 -4.13 7.93
C LYS A 139 -17.05 -4.64 6.67
N ALA A 140 -17.54 -5.72 6.08
CA ALA A 140 -16.97 -6.28 4.85
C ALA A 140 -17.22 -5.33 3.67
N GLU A 141 -18.43 -4.78 3.57
CA GLU A 141 -18.81 -3.81 2.54
C GLU A 141 -18.03 -2.49 2.69
N GLN A 142 -17.88 -1.98 3.92
CA GLN A 142 -17.05 -0.80 4.20
C GLN A 142 -15.59 -1.02 3.84
N ALA A 143 -15.05 -2.21 4.14
CA ALA A 143 -13.68 -2.57 3.81
C ALA A 143 -13.45 -2.63 2.29
N GLU A 144 -14.41 -3.17 1.53
CA GLU A 144 -14.35 -3.25 0.08
C GLU A 144 -14.40 -1.86 -0.55
N MET A 145 -15.28 -1.01 -0.06
CA MET A 145 -15.39 0.35 -0.53
C MET A 145 -14.13 1.18 -0.27
N VAL A 146 -13.54 1.05 0.92
CA VAL A 146 -12.27 1.71 1.22
C VAL A 146 -11.16 1.20 0.29
N ARG A 147 -11.14 -0.11 -0.02
CA ARG A 147 -10.20 -0.68 -1.02
C ARG A 147 -10.39 -0.04 -2.38
N HIS A 148 -11.63 0.04 -2.85
CA HIS A 148 -11.97 0.65 -4.13
C HIS A 148 -11.54 2.12 -4.17
N ALA A 149 -11.84 2.89 -3.14
CA ALA A 149 -11.43 4.27 -3.02
C ALA A 149 -9.90 4.45 -3.01
N VAL A 150 -9.18 3.58 -2.30
CA VAL A 150 -7.70 3.58 -2.30
C VAL A 150 -7.16 3.16 -3.67
N ALA A 151 -7.79 2.21 -4.35
CA ALA A 151 -7.40 1.78 -5.69
C ALA A 151 -7.58 2.88 -6.75
N ALA A 152 -8.53 3.78 -6.58
CA ALA A 152 -8.76 4.92 -7.46
C ALA A 152 -7.72 6.05 -7.31
N LEU A 153 -6.91 6.04 -6.24
CA LEU A 153 -5.82 7.00 -6.07
C LEU A 153 -4.71 6.76 -7.10
N SER A 154 -4.02 7.83 -7.51
CA SER A 154 -2.79 7.66 -8.28
C SER A 154 -1.75 6.85 -7.50
N GLU A 155 -0.84 6.14 -8.20
CA GLU A 155 0.21 5.30 -7.59
C GLU A 155 0.97 6.04 -6.47
N ARG A 156 1.39 7.29 -6.75
CA ARG A 156 2.14 8.09 -5.77
C ARG A 156 1.30 8.52 -4.57
N GLN A 157 0.03 8.85 -4.76
CA GLN A 157 -0.88 9.19 -3.67
C GLN A 157 -1.14 7.96 -2.80
N ARG A 158 -1.37 6.82 -3.43
CA ARG A 158 -1.59 5.52 -2.77
C ARG A 158 -0.38 5.12 -1.94
N MET A 159 0.83 5.12 -2.51
CA MET A 159 2.06 4.82 -1.78
C MET A 159 2.24 5.74 -0.57
N ALA A 160 2.15 7.06 -0.74
CA ALA A 160 2.30 8.01 0.37
C ALA A 160 1.26 7.78 1.48
N LEU A 161 0.01 7.47 1.12
CA LEU A 161 -1.06 7.16 2.05
C LEU A 161 -0.79 5.88 2.84
N LEU A 162 -0.38 4.81 2.15
CA LEU A 162 -0.08 3.51 2.75
C LEU A 162 1.09 3.63 3.75
N LEU A 163 2.18 4.28 3.35
CA LEU A 163 3.32 4.51 4.25
C LEU A 163 2.95 5.36 5.47
N ALA A 164 2.11 6.39 5.30
CA ALA A 164 1.66 7.23 6.41
C ALA A 164 0.71 6.49 7.38
N LYS A 165 -0.18 5.63 6.85
CA LYS A 165 -1.29 5.05 7.64
C LYS A 165 -0.98 3.65 8.14
N PHE A 166 -0.36 2.78 7.34
CA PHE A 166 -0.02 1.42 7.76
C PHE A 166 1.34 1.33 8.44
N GLU A 167 2.32 2.11 7.94
CA GLU A 167 3.67 2.08 8.47
C GLU A 167 3.95 3.16 9.52
N GLY A 168 3.04 4.12 9.70
CA GLY A 168 3.21 5.21 10.65
C GLY A 168 4.42 6.09 10.37
N MET A 169 4.89 6.13 9.12
CA MET A 169 6.08 6.89 8.74
C MET A 169 5.87 8.39 8.87
N SER A 170 6.91 9.10 9.31
CA SER A 170 6.94 10.55 9.27
C SER A 170 6.98 11.07 7.83
N TYR A 171 6.59 12.31 7.62
CA TYR A 171 6.67 12.92 6.27
C TYR A 171 8.10 12.99 5.74
N GLN A 172 9.11 13.05 6.62
CA GLN A 172 10.52 12.99 6.26
C GLN A 172 10.90 11.59 5.79
N ASP A 173 10.51 10.53 6.53
CA ASP A 173 10.76 9.13 6.14
C ASP A 173 10.08 8.81 4.80
N ILE A 174 8.82 9.25 4.59
CA ILE A 174 8.10 9.08 3.32
C ILE A 174 8.80 9.82 2.17
N ALA A 175 9.25 11.04 2.42
CA ALA A 175 9.98 11.84 1.43
C ALA A 175 11.28 11.13 0.99
N GLN A 176 12.03 10.59 1.93
CA GLN A 176 13.23 9.79 1.66
C GLN A 176 12.88 8.50 0.90
N THR A 177 11.88 7.75 1.36
CA THR A 177 11.40 6.51 0.72
C THR A 177 10.99 6.72 -0.73
N MET A 178 10.31 7.81 -1.04
CA MET A 178 9.77 8.08 -2.38
C MET A 178 10.68 8.95 -3.25
N GLY A 179 11.83 9.42 -2.74
CA GLY A 179 12.71 10.34 -3.44
C GLY A 179 12.05 11.70 -3.73
N LEU A 180 11.27 12.22 -2.79
CA LEU A 180 10.48 13.44 -2.93
C LEU A 180 10.87 14.47 -1.86
N SER A 181 10.45 15.73 -2.03
CA SER A 181 10.51 16.71 -0.95
C SER A 181 9.37 16.50 0.05
N VAL A 182 9.58 16.90 1.31
CA VAL A 182 8.54 16.87 2.36
C VAL A 182 7.28 17.64 1.93
N GLN A 183 7.47 18.76 1.21
CA GLN A 183 6.34 19.55 0.70
C GLN A 183 5.54 18.79 -0.36
N ALA A 184 6.22 18.03 -1.23
CA ALA A 184 5.55 17.16 -2.21
C ALA A 184 4.74 16.05 -1.52
N VAL A 185 5.27 15.44 -0.47
CA VAL A 185 4.55 14.43 0.33
C VAL A 185 3.31 15.04 0.99
N LYS A 186 3.41 16.23 1.60
CA LYS A 186 2.25 16.94 2.15
C LYS A 186 1.16 17.18 1.09
N SER A 187 1.57 17.62 -0.11
CA SER A 187 0.65 17.85 -1.23
C SER A 187 0.00 16.56 -1.73
N LEU A 188 0.75 15.45 -1.84
CA LEU A 188 0.22 14.13 -2.20
C LEU A 188 -0.83 13.64 -1.20
N LEU A 189 -0.52 13.71 0.09
CA LEU A 189 -1.44 13.27 1.15
C LEU A 189 -2.69 14.17 1.24
N SER A 190 -2.55 15.48 1.00
CA SER A 190 -3.70 16.39 0.96
C SER A 190 -4.63 16.04 -0.20
N ARG A 191 -4.10 15.85 -1.41
CA ARG A 191 -4.89 15.45 -2.58
C ARG A 191 -5.51 14.06 -2.40
N ALA A 192 -4.75 13.10 -1.83
CA ALA A 192 -5.29 11.77 -1.53
C ALA A 192 -6.52 11.85 -0.61
N ARG A 193 -6.48 12.70 0.43
CA ARG A 193 -7.63 12.90 1.34
C ARG A 193 -8.84 13.52 0.62
N VAL A 194 -8.62 14.48 -0.25
CA VAL A 194 -9.70 15.10 -1.04
C VAL A 194 -10.33 14.05 -1.96
N ASN A 195 -9.53 13.33 -2.73
CA ASN A 195 -10.02 12.29 -3.64
C ASN A 195 -10.77 11.18 -2.88
N LEU A 196 -10.23 10.72 -1.73
CA LEU A 196 -10.92 9.72 -0.91
C LEU A 196 -12.26 10.27 -0.39
N LYS A 197 -12.32 11.53 0.06
CA LYS A 197 -13.57 12.15 0.50
C LYS A 197 -14.60 12.18 -0.62
N GLU A 198 -14.21 12.61 -1.81
CA GLU A 198 -15.11 12.68 -2.98
C GLU A 198 -15.67 11.30 -3.34
N ILE A 199 -14.83 10.26 -3.35
CA ILE A 199 -15.25 8.88 -3.66
C ILE A 199 -16.15 8.31 -2.55
N LEU A 200 -15.86 8.59 -1.28
CA LEU A 200 -16.57 7.99 -0.15
C LEU A 200 -17.82 8.76 0.27
N THR A 201 -17.96 10.06 -0.08
CA THR A 201 -19.12 10.89 0.29
C THR A 201 -20.45 10.31 -0.20
N PRO A 202 -20.62 9.88 -1.46
CA PRO A 202 -21.90 9.31 -1.94
C PRO A 202 -22.32 8.07 -1.15
N TYR A 203 -21.36 7.28 -0.72
CA TYR A 203 -21.62 6.08 0.05
C TYR A 203 -22.03 6.40 1.50
N VAL A 204 -21.36 7.34 2.14
CA VAL A 204 -21.69 7.77 3.51
C VAL A 204 -23.05 8.45 3.58
N GLU A 205 -23.40 9.27 2.58
CA GLU A 205 -24.65 10.04 2.55
C GLU A 205 -25.84 9.25 2.02
N ARG A 206 -25.65 8.33 1.09
CA ARG A 206 -26.73 7.64 0.36
C ARG A 206 -26.75 6.13 0.57
N GLY A 207 -25.74 5.54 1.18
CA GLY A 207 -25.59 4.08 1.28
C GLY A 207 -25.36 3.40 -0.10
N THR A 208 -25.02 4.15 -1.15
CA THR A 208 -24.93 3.69 -2.53
C THR A 208 -23.49 3.27 -2.85
N ARG A 209 -23.28 2.11 -3.47
CA ARG A 209 -21.96 1.66 -3.94
C ARG A 209 -21.45 2.55 -5.07
N PRO A 210 -20.12 2.79 -5.17
CA PRO A 210 -19.53 3.53 -6.29
C PRO A 210 -19.91 2.96 -7.67
N ASP A 211 -20.00 1.64 -7.79
CA ASP A 211 -20.35 0.93 -9.04
C ASP A 211 -21.83 1.09 -9.42
N GLU A 212 -22.71 1.35 -8.48
CA GLU A 212 -24.14 1.56 -8.73
C GLU A 212 -24.44 3.00 -9.18
N ALA A 213 -23.53 3.94 -8.92
CA ALA A 213 -23.69 5.34 -9.34
C ALA A 213 -23.43 5.55 -10.83
N GLU A 214 -22.76 4.61 -11.53
CA GLU A 214 -22.48 4.67 -12.97
C GLU A 214 -23.53 3.92 -13.82
N SER A 215 -24.49 3.21 -13.22
CA SER A 215 -25.56 2.54 -13.98
C SER A 215 -26.65 3.56 -14.34
N PRO A 216 -26.98 3.76 -15.62
CA PRO A 216 -28.08 4.64 -16.01
C PRO A 216 -29.40 4.07 -15.48
N PRO A 217 -30.39 4.90 -15.10
CA PRO A 217 -31.65 4.45 -14.55
C PRO A 217 -32.33 3.51 -15.55
N SER A 218 -32.61 2.29 -15.08
CA SER A 218 -33.37 1.28 -15.82
C SER A 218 -34.70 1.88 -16.25
N GLY A 219 -34.87 2.09 -17.55
CA GLY A 219 -36.04 2.71 -18.13
C GLY A 219 -37.31 1.97 -17.69
N THR A 220 -38.20 2.69 -17.12
CA THR A 220 -39.59 2.29 -16.84
C THR A 220 -40.27 1.94 -18.16
N SER A 221 -40.50 0.65 -18.39
CA SER A 221 -41.35 0.19 -19.50
C SER A 221 -42.78 0.59 -19.16
N GLU A 222 -43.24 1.69 -19.71
CA GLU A 222 -44.67 1.99 -19.77
C GLU A 222 -45.34 0.96 -20.69
N SER A 223 -46.10 0.06 -20.09
CA SER A 223 -47.06 -0.81 -20.79
C SER A 223 -48.19 0.08 -21.30
N GLN A 224 -48.21 0.33 -22.59
CA GLN A 224 -49.39 0.88 -23.27
C GLN A 224 -50.42 -0.22 -23.36
N GLU A 225 -51.46 -0.15 -22.53
CA GLU A 225 -52.76 -0.79 -22.77
C GLU A 225 -53.40 -0.14 -23.99
N GLN A 226 -53.48 -0.87 -25.08
CA GLN A 226 -54.35 -0.53 -26.22
C GLN A 226 -55.74 -1.07 -25.93
N GLU A 227 -56.64 -0.16 -25.55
CA GLU A 227 -58.09 -0.35 -25.65
C GLU A 227 -58.49 -0.14 -27.10
N GLN A 228 -59.10 -1.15 -27.70
CA GLN A 228 -59.80 -1.02 -28.97
C GLN A 228 -61.29 -1.23 -28.75
N PRO A 229 -62.15 -0.50 -29.53
CA PRO A 229 -63.64 -0.49 -29.38
C PRO A 229 -64.33 -1.75 -29.94
#